data_f82e2bc312aea6b7961f1ac6ef5c1580
#
_entry.id   f82e2bc312aea6b7961f1ac6ef5c1580
#
_cell.length_a   1.000
_cell.length_b   1.000
_cell.length_c   1.000
_cell.angle_alpha   90.00
_cell.angle_beta   90.00
_cell.angle_gamma   90.00
#
_symmetry.space_group_name_H-M   'P 1'
#
loop_
_entity.id
_entity.type
_entity.pdbx_description
1 polymer ?
#
loop_
_entity_poly.entity_id
_entity_poly.type
_entity_poly.pdbx_seq_one_letter_code
_entity_poly.pdbx_strand_id
1 'polypeptide(L)'
;MFAVRLVQLIETHADKLSEAFIHKLQKSEECRELVNKVPAHELKHRTYEIYRNLSEWLITKTLSEVEERYIGLGVRRARQGVPFSQFLFAIHTAKHVLWDYLLMEGLLEPEDLIGEMELVRSLGQFFDRALYYTAIGYEQAQKGESAQAHATHAVMSR
;
A
#
# COMPACT_ATOMS: atom_id res chain seq x y z
N MET A 1 6.32 -15.55 -18.23
CA MET A 1 7.00 -16.68 -17.60
C MET A 1 8.03 -16.29 -16.54
N PHE A 2 8.77 -15.23 -16.77
CA PHE A 2 9.68 -14.69 -15.76
C PHE A 2 8.97 -14.14 -14.54
N ALA A 3 7.84 -13.52 -14.77
CA ALA A 3 6.98 -12.97 -13.73
C ALA A 3 6.67 -13.98 -12.63
N VAL A 4 6.47 -15.25 -12.97
CA VAL A 4 6.08 -16.29 -12.01
C VAL A 4 7.17 -16.53 -10.97
N ARG A 5 8.43 -16.60 -11.37
CA ARG A 5 9.54 -16.87 -10.46
C ARG A 5 9.75 -15.74 -9.46
N LEU A 6 9.77 -14.51 -9.94
CA LEU A 6 9.99 -13.35 -9.08
C LEU A 6 8.80 -13.11 -8.14
N VAL A 7 7.58 -13.30 -8.65
CA VAL A 7 6.36 -13.22 -7.84
C VAL A 7 6.36 -14.29 -6.75
N GLN A 8 6.71 -15.54 -7.08
CA GLN A 8 6.82 -16.61 -6.08
C GLN A 8 7.87 -16.31 -5.02
N LEU A 9 8.97 -15.71 -5.42
CA LEU A 9 10.03 -15.30 -4.51
C LEU A 9 9.53 -14.24 -3.52
N ILE A 10 8.85 -13.22 -3.99
CA ILE A 10 8.25 -12.19 -3.15
C ILE A 10 7.22 -12.80 -2.20
N GLU A 11 6.35 -13.66 -2.70
CA GLU A 11 5.34 -14.34 -1.89
C GLU A 11 5.96 -15.22 -0.82
N THR A 12 7.01 -15.95 -1.15
CA THR A 12 7.73 -16.81 -0.20
C THR A 12 8.41 -16.00 0.91
N HIS A 13 8.86 -14.79 0.62
CA HIS A 13 9.55 -13.92 1.57
C HIS A 13 8.64 -12.80 2.14
N ALA A 14 7.33 -12.96 2.02
CA ALA A 14 6.35 -11.95 2.48
C ALA A 14 6.50 -11.61 3.96
N ASP A 15 6.82 -12.57 4.82
CA ASP A 15 7.08 -12.34 6.25
C ASP A 15 8.25 -11.39 6.47
N LYS A 16 9.39 -11.69 5.85
CA LYS A 16 10.61 -10.88 5.98
C LYS A 16 10.43 -9.48 5.41
N LEU A 17 9.73 -9.38 4.27
CA LEU A 17 9.43 -8.10 3.65
C LEU A 17 8.52 -7.24 4.53
N SER A 18 7.50 -7.85 5.13
CA SER A 18 6.59 -7.15 6.05
C SER A 18 7.30 -6.67 7.30
N GLU A 19 8.16 -7.49 7.89
CA GLU A 19 8.95 -7.12 9.05
C GLU A 19 9.92 -5.97 8.74
N ALA A 20 10.61 -6.03 7.60
CA ALA A 20 11.51 -4.97 7.16
C ALA A 20 10.77 -3.65 6.92
N PHE A 21 9.59 -3.73 6.33
CA PHE A 21 8.73 -2.57 6.10
C PHE A 21 8.29 -1.91 7.42
N ILE A 22 7.74 -2.69 8.33
CA ILE A 22 7.29 -2.21 9.65
C ILE A 22 8.45 -1.59 10.42
N HIS A 23 9.60 -2.25 10.44
CA HIS A 23 10.78 -1.74 11.10
C HIS A 23 11.21 -0.37 10.54
N LYS A 24 11.16 -0.22 9.23
CA LYS A 24 11.51 1.03 8.56
C LYS A 24 10.49 2.14 8.86
N LEU A 25 9.20 1.83 8.88
CA LEU A 25 8.16 2.77 9.26
C LEU A 25 8.32 3.27 10.69
N GLN A 26 8.60 2.37 11.62
CA GLN A 26 8.78 2.70 13.03
C GLN A 26 9.95 3.67 13.28
N LYS A 27 10.94 3.64 12.39
CA LYS A 27 12.10 4.55 12.46
C LYS A 27 11.90 5.85 11.68
N SER A 28 10.85 5.95 10.88
CA SER A 28 10.62 7.11 10.03
C SER A 28 9.78 8.17 10.75
N GLU A 29 10.35 9.34 10.94
CA GLU A 29 9.64 10.50 11.50
C GLU A 29 8.43 10.88 10.64
N GLU A 30 8.54 10.71 9.33
CA GLU A 30 7.51 11.00 8.33
C GLU A 30 6.26 10.15 8.49
N CYS A 31 6.35 9.02 9.19
CA CYS A 31 5.23 8.09 9.41
C CYS A 31 4.78 8.01 10.86
N ARG A 32 5.16 8.97 11.69
CA ARG A 32 4.88 8.95 13.14
C ARG A 32 3.40 8.77 13.45
N GLU A 33 2.53 9.53 12.83
CA GLU A 33 1.09 9.44 13.09
C GLU A 33 0.48 8.14 12.56
N LEU A 34 0.93 7.67 11.39
CA LEU A 34 0.51 6.38 10.86
C LEU A 34 0.81 5.25 11.86
N VAL A 35 2.04 5.21 12.37
CA VAL A 35 2.47 4.18 13.33
C VAL A 35 1.72 4.29 14.65
N ASN A 36 1.43 5.50 15.10
CA ASN A 36 0.73 5.71 16.38
C ASN A 36 -0.78 5.46 16.29
N LYS A 37 -1.40 5.78 15.17
CA LYS A 37 -2.86 5.73 15.02
C LYS A 37 -3.40 4.43 14.46
N VAL A 38 -2.56 3.66 13.76
CA VAL A 38 -2.95 2.36 13.20
C VAL A 38 -2.32 1.25 14.04
N PRO A 39 -3.10 0.27 14.51
CA PRO A 39 -2.54 -0.85 15.27
C PRO A 39 -1.45 -1.58 14.48
N ALA A 40 -0.35 -1.92 15.14
CA ALA A 40 0.81 -2.56 14.50
C ALA A 40 0.43 -3.87 13.80
N HIS A 41 -0.45 -4.67 14.41
CA HIS A 41 -0.92 -5.92 13.80
C HIS A 41 -1.72 -5.69 12.51
N GLU A 42 -2.45 -4.59 12.42
CA GLU A 42 -3.20 -4.22 11.22
C GLU A 42 -2.25 -3.83 10.09
N LEU A 43 -1.25 -2.99 10.37
CA LEU A 43 -0.22 -2.60 9.40
C LEU A 43 0.53 -3.83 8.88
N LYS A 44 0.96 -4.71 9.79
CA LYS A 44 1.69 -5.92 9.43
C LYS A 44 0.82 -6.86 8.57
N HIS A 45 -0.42 -7.09 8.99
CA HIS A 45 -1.34 -7.96 8.27
C HIS A 45 -1.61 -7.47 6.85
N ARG A 46 -1.88 -6.18 6.69
CA ARG A 46 -2.13 -5.56 5.38
C ARG A 46 -0.94 -5.67 4.44
N THR A 47 0.24 -5.39 4.97
CA THR A 47 1.48 -5.47 4.20
C THR A 47 1.81 -6.91 3.81
N TYR A 48 1.69 -7.83 4.76
CA TYR A 48 1.88 -9.26 4.52
C TYR A 48 0.93 -9.78 3.43
N GLU A 49 -0.33 -9.41 3.51
CA GLU A 49 -1.34 -9.81 2.53
C GLU A 49 -1.00 -9.39 1.10
N ILE A 50 -0.48 -8.16 0.95
CA ILE A 50 -0.06 -7.65 -0.37
C ILE A 50 1.07 -8.51 -0.93
N TYR A 51 2.13 -8.71 -0.17
CA TYR A 51 3.28 -9.48 -0.64
C TYR A 51 2.95 -10.96 -0.82
N ARG A 52 2.20 -11.55 0.10
CA ARG A 52 1.86 -12.97 0.06
C ARG A 52 0.94 -13.35 -1.11
N ASN A 53 0.08 -12.45 -1.50
CA ASN A 53 -0.91 -12.68 -2.55
C ASN A 53 -0.65 -11.84 -3.81
N LEU A 54 0.61 -11.52 -4.07
CA LEU A 54 0.99 -10.63 -5.15
C LEU A 54 0.53 -11.14 -6.52
N SER A 55 0.62 -12.45 -6.75
CA SER A 55 0.14 -13.08 -7.99
C SER A 55 -1.35 -12.81 -8.24
N GLU A 56 -2.17 -12.85 -7.20
CA GLU A 56 -3.59 -12.53 -7.31
C GLU A 56 -3.78 -11.08 -7.73
N TRP A 57 -3.05 -10.15 -7.10
CA TRP A 57 -3.18 -8.72 -7.38
C TRP A 57 -2.73 -8.35 -8.79
N LEU A 58 -1.69 -9.02 -9.32
CA LEU A 58 -1.15 -8.70 -10.64
C LEU A 58 -1.84 -9.42 -11.78
N ILE A 59 -2.38 -10.60 -11.54
CA ILE A 59 -2.86 -11.50 -12.61
C ILE A 59 -4.37 -11.74 -12.54
N THR A 60 -4.89 -12.04 -11.34
CA THR A 60 -6.25 -12.54 -11.15
C THR A 60 -7.25 -11.43 -10.82
N LYS A 61 -6.84 -10.47 -10.00
CA LYS A 61 -7.73 -9.39 -9.57
C LYS A 61 -8.07 -8.45 -10.73
N THR A 62 -9.35 -8.09 -10.84
CA THR A 62 -9.80 -7.10 -11.80
C THR A 62 -9.41 -5.70 -11.32
N LEU A 63 -9.39 -4.75 -12.26
CA LEU A 63 -9.16 -3.34 -11.93
C LEU A 63 -10.21 -2.83 -10.93
N SER A 64 -11.46 -3.27 -11.04
CA SER A 64 -12.54 -2.92 -10.14
C SER A 64 -12.30 -3.41 -8.70
N GLU A 65 -11.77 -4.62 -8.53
CA GLU A 65 -11.42 -5.16 -7.21
C GLU A 65 -10.29 -4.39 -6.54
N VAL A 66 -9.28 -4.00 -7.31
CA VAL A 66 -8.17 -3.17 -6.82
C VAL A 66 -8.69 -1.79 -6.41
N GLU A 67 -9.51 -1.18 -7.24
CA GLU A 67 -10.15 0.10 -6.97
C GLU A 67 -10.95 0.08 -5.66
N GLU A 68 -11.87 -0.85 -5.52
CA GLU A 68 -12.72 -1.01 -4.34
C GLU A 68 -11.90 -1.18 -3.06
N ARG A 69 -10.88 -2.04 -3.11
CA ARG A 69 -10.03 -2.30 -1.94
C ARG A 69 -9.26 -1.06 -1.49
N TYR A 70 -8.64 -0.36 -2.41
CA TYR A 70 -7.77 0.77 -2.05
C TYR A 70 -8.56 2.05 -1.75
N ILE A 71 -9.70 2.26 -2.39
CA ILE A 71 -10.63 3.32 -1.99
C ILE A 71 -11.08 3.07 -0.53
N GLY A 72 -11.49 1.86 -0.20
CA GLY A 72 -11.88 1.47 1.16
C GLY A 72 -10.76 1.68 2.17
N LEU A 73 -9.53 1.32 1.82
CA LEU A 73 -8.36 1.54 2.67
C LEU A 73 -8.11 3.03 2.89
N GLY A 74 -8.24 3.84 1.85
CA GLY A 74 -8.09 5.30 1.96
C GLY A 74 -9.11 5.92 2.89
N VAL A 75 -10.38 5.53 2.77
CA VAL A 75 -11.44 5.96 3.68
C VAL A 75 -11.11 5.58 5.13
N ARG A 76 -10.69 4.35 5.35
CA ARG A 76 -10.33 3.85 6.69
C ARG A 76 -9.18 4.64 7.30
N ARG A 77 -8.10 4.86 6.56
CA ARG A 77 -6.93 5.60 7.04
C ARG A 77 -7.27 7.07 7.34
N ALA A 78 -8.09 7.69 6.49
CA ALA A 78 -8.57 9.04 6.73
C ALA A 78 -9.38 9.12 8.03
N ARG A 79 -10.27 8.17 8.27
CA ARG A 79 -11.07 8.10 9.51
C ARG A 79 -10.22 7.83 10.74
N GLN A 80 -9.12 7.13 10.60
CA GLN A 80 -8.14 6.94 11.67
C GLN A 80 -7.30 8.18 11.95
N GLY A 81 -7.48 9.24 11.16
CA GLY A 81 -6.75 10.48 11.33
C GLY A 81 -5.31 10.46 10.80
N VAL A 82 -5.00 9.52 9.92
CA VAL A 82 -3.68 9.43 9.29
C VAL A 82 -3.59 10.46 8.17
N PRO A 83 -2.61 11.38 8.19
CA PRO A 83 -2.42 12.30 7.07
C PRO A 83 -2.11 11.54 5.78
N PHE A 84 -2.68 11.97 4.67
CA PHE A 84 -2.46 11.32 3.37
C PHE A 84 -0.98 11.29 3.00
N SER A 85 -0.23 12.35 3.31
CA SER A 85 1.21 12.40 3.07
C SER A 85 1.98 11.27 3.75
N GLN A 86 1.57 10.85 4.93
CA GLN A 86 2.20 9.73 5.64
C GLN A 86 1.84 8.38 5.02
N PHE A 87 0.61 8.23 4.55
CA PHE A 87 0.23 7.05 3.77
C PHE A 87 1.03 6.96 2.46
N LEU A 88 1.15 8.07 1.76
CA LEU A 88 1.96 8.19 0.54
C LEU A 88 3.40 7.76 0.79
N PHE A 89 4.01 8.28 1.85
CA PHE A 89 5.37 7.92 2.25
C PHE A 89 5.50 6.42 2.56
N ALA A 90 4.51 5.85 3.24
CA ALA A 90 4.49 4.42 3.56
C ALA A 90 4.44 3.54 2.31
N ILE A 91 3.64 3.89 1.31
CA ILE A 91 3.58 3.16 0.04
C ILE A 91 4.93 3.22 -0.69
N HIS A 92 5.56 4.39 -0.74
CA HIS A 92 6.90 4.51 -1.30
C HIS A 92 7.93 3.69 -0.54
N THR A 93 7.85 3.67 0.79
CA THR A 93 8.72 2.84 1.64
C THR A 93 8.54 1.36 1.35
N ALA A 94 7.31 0.88 1.20
CA ALA A 94 7.03 -0.52 0.84
C ALA A 94 7.66 -0.90 -0.50
N LYS A 95 7.57 -0.01 -1.48
CA LYS A 95 8.18 -0.19 -2.79
C LYS A 95 9.70 -0.26 -2.71
N HIS A 96 10.33 0.65 -1.97
CA HIS A 96 11.78 0.64 -1.77
C HIS A 96 12.27 -0.59 -1.01
N VAL A 97 11.57 -0.99 0.04
CA VAL A 97 11.89 -2.21 0.80
C VAL A 97 11.88 -3.44 -0.12
N LEU A 98 10.90 -3.53 -0.99
CA LEU A 98 10.80 -4.63 -1.96
C LEU A 98 12.01 -4.67 -2.89
N TRP A 99 12.37 -3.55 -3.51
CA TRP A 99 13.49 -3.48 -4.43
C TRP A 99 14.83 -3.72 -3.72
N ASP A 100 15.05 -3.09 -2.58
CA ASP A 100 16.28 -3.27 -1.80
C ASP A 100 16.47 -4.74 -1.40
N TYR A 101 15.40 -5.38 -0.97
CA TYR A 101 15.44 -6.80 -0.62
C TYR A 101 15.84 -7.68 -1.79
N LEU A 102 15.21 -7.48 -2.94
CA LEU A 102 15.50 -8.26 -4.14
C LEU A 102 16.94 -8.07 -4.62
N LEU A 103 17.47 -6.85 -4.56
CA LEU A 103 18.84 -6.53 -4.95
C LEU A 103 19.87 -7.08 -3.96
N MET A 104 19.64 -6.91 -2.65
CA MET A 104 20.59 -7.32 -1.62
C MET A 104 20.72 -8.84 -1.47
N GLU A 105 19.62 -9.55 -1.67
CA GLU A 105 19.63 -11.02 -1.59
C GLU A 105 20.21 -11.68 -2.86
N GLY A 106 20.66 -10.87 -3.83
CA GLY A 106 21.20 -11.39 -5.09
C GLY A 106 20.17 -12.14 -5.92
N LEU A 107 18.91 -11.83 -5.72
CA LEU A 107 17.80 -12.51 -6.37
C LEU A 107 17.53 -11.99 -7.77
N LEU A 108 18.12 -10.84 -8.12
CA LEU A 108 18.06 -10.23 -9.44
C LEU A 108 19.49 -10.13 -10.00
N GLU A 109 19.84 -11.05 -10.87
CA GLU A 109 21.06 -10.87 -11.67
C GLU A 109 20.78 -9.83 -12.76
N PRO A 110 21.78 -8.98 -13.12
CA PRO A 110 21.59 -7.95 -14.13
C PRO A 110 21.07 -8.48 -15.47
N GLU A 111 21.42 -9.71 -15.80
CA GLU A 111 20.99 -10.39 -17.01
C GLU A 111 19.52 -10.77 -17.00
N ASP A 112 18.96 -11.04 -15.82
CA ASP A 112 17.56 -11.39 -15.63
C ASP A 112 16.65 -10.16 -15.69
N LEU A 113 17.19 -8.97 -15.38
CA LEU A 113 16.42 -7.72 -15.35
C LEU A 113 15.75 -7.39 -16.68
N ILE A 114 16.39 -7.70 -17.80
CA ILE A 114 15.84 -7.43 -19.14
C ILE A 114 14.57 -8.27 -19.37
N GLY A 115 14.60 -9.54 -18.98
CA GLY A 115 13.45 -10.44 -19.06
C GLY A 115 12.36 -10.11 -18.05
N GLU A 116 12.68 -9.40 -16.98
CA GLU A 116 11.76 -9.07 -15.87
C GLU A 116 11.26 -7.62 -15.93
N MET A 117 11.64 -6.86 -16.95
CA MET A 117 11.17 -5.48 -17.14
C MET A 117 9.64 -5.37 -17.17
N GLU A 118 8.98 -6.36 -17.73
CA GLU A 118 7.52 -6.41 -17.78
C GLU A 118 6.91 -6.54 -16.37
N LEU A 119 7.51 -7.35 -15.51
CA LEU A 119 7.09 -7.47 -14.12
C LEU A 119 7.35 -6.19 -13.34
N VAL A 120 8.51 -5.58 -13.52
CA VAL A 120 8.85 -4.29 -12.91
C VAL A 120 7.79 -3.24 -13.27
N ARG A 121 7.41 -3.20 -14.53
CA ARG A 121 6.36 -2.31 -15.02
C ARG A 121 5.00 -2.61 -14.37
N SER A 122 4.62 -3.87 -14.29
CA SER A 122 3.35 -4.30 -13.68
C SER A 122 3.29 -3.97 -12.19
N LEU A 123 4.39 -4.19 -11.46
CA LEU A 123 4.51 -3.80 -10.05
C LEU A 123 4.38 -2.29 -9.88
N GLY A 124 5.07 -1.51 -10.71
CA GLY A 124 4.98 -0.06 -10.69
C GLY A 124 3.54 0.41 -10.91
N GLN A 125 2.87 -0.14 -11.91
CA GLN A 125 1.46 0.18 -12.19
C GLN A 125 0.54 -0.18 -11.03
N PHE A 126 0.77 -1.32 -10.39
CA PHE A 126 -0.02 -1.72 -9.22
C PHE A 126 0.11 -0.72 -8.07
N PHE A 127 1.33 -0.33 -7.72
CA PHE A 127 1.56 0.66 -6.66
C PHE A 127 0.98 2.03 -7.02
N ASP A 128 1.12 2.47 -8.26
CA ASP A 128 0.58 3.74 -8.73
C ASP A 128 -0.96 3.77 -8.64
N ARG A 129 -1.62 2.69 -9.05
CA ARG A 129 -3.07 2.56 -8.96
C ARG A 129 -3.55 2.48 -7.50
N ALA A 130 -2.86 1.71 -6.67
CA ALA A 130 -3.17 1.62 -5.25
C ALA A 130 -3.13 3.00 -4.60
N LEU A 131 -2.12 3.79 -4.93
CA LEU A 131 -1.97 5.15 -4.43
C LEU A 131 -3.08 6.08 -4.92
N TYR A 132 -3.40 6.03 -6.20
CA TYR A 132 -4.46 6.83 -6.81
C TYR A 132 -5.82 6.55 -6.17
N TYR A 133 -6.19 5.28 -6.04
CA TYR A 133 -7.47 4.90 -5.43
C TYR A 133 -7.52 5.23 -3.93
N THR A 134 -6.42 5.11 -3.24
CA THR A 134 -6.33 5.53 -1.84
C THR A 134 -6.58 7.03 -1.70
N ALA A 135 -6.03 7.84 -2.59
CA ALA A 135 -6.29 9.28 -2.63
C ALA A 135 -7.78 9.58 -2.81
N ILE A 136 -8.45 8.87 -3.71
CA ILE A 136 -9.91 8.98 -3.89
C ILE A 136 -10.64 8.65 -2.58
N GLY A 137 -10.22 7.61 -1.86
CA GLY A 137 -10.80 7.24 -0.58
C GLY A 137 -10.65 8.34 0.47
N TYR A 138 -9.49 8.97 0.55
CA TYR A 138 -9.28 10.13 1.42
C TYR A 138 -10.20 11.29 1.08
N GLU A 139 -10.33 11.61 -0.19
CA GLU A 139 -11.23 12.68 -0.65
C GLU A 139 -12.69 12.39 -0.32
N GLN A 140 -13.14 11.15 -0.50
CA GLN A 140 -14.50 10.72 -0.13
C GLN A 140 -14.76 10.86 1.36
N ALA A 141 -13.81 10.48 2.20
CA ALA A 141 -13.94 10.61 3.65
C ALA A 141 -14.04 12.09 4.07
N GLN A 142 -13.23 12.96 3.47
CA GLN A 142 -13.27 14.39 3.75
C GLN A 142 -14.60 15.02 3.33
N LYS A 143 -15.15 14.63 2.19
CA LYS A 143 -16.46 15.10 1.72
C LYS A 143 -17.59 14.64 2.67
N GLY A 144 -17.52 13.39 3.14
CA GLY A 144 -18.46 12.84 4.10
C GLY A 144 -18.45 13.60 5.42
N GLU A 145 -17.28 13.93 5.96
CA GLU A 145 -17.10 14.73 7.17
C GLU A 145 -17.65 16.14 6.99
N SER A 146 -17.38 16.80 5.88
CA SER A 146 -17.91 18.12 5.56
C SER A 146 -19.43 18.12 5.47
N ALA A 147 -20.02 17.12 4.82
CA ALA A 147 -21.48 16.98 4.73
C ALA A 147 -22.12 16.77 6.11
N GLN A 148 -21.52 15.96 6.98
CA GLN A 148 -21.96 15.76 8.35
C GLN A 148 -21.87 17.04 9.18
N ALA A 149 -20.78 17.78 9.08
CA ALA A 149 -20.59 19.05 9.78
C ALA A 149 -21.66 20.09 9.38
N HIS A 150 -21.98 20.18 8.09
CA HIS A 150 -23.04 21.06 7.58
C HIS A 150 -24.43 20.64 8.08
N ALA A 151 -24.74 19.34 8.07
CA ALA A 151 -26.02 18.83 8.56
C ALA A 151 -26.18 19.10 10.06
N THR A 152 -25.14 18.89 10.86
CA THR A 152 -25.14 19.16 12.30
C THR A 152 -25.34 20.65 12.58
N HIS A 153 -24.66 21.52 11.85
CA HIS A 153 -24.79 22.96 11.98
C HIS A 153 -26.22 23.45 11.64
N ALA A 154 -26.80 22.91 10.57
CA ALA A 154 -28.16 23.22 10.17
C ALA A 154 -29.19 22.80 11.22
N VAL A 155 -29.00 21.68 11.91
CA VAL A 155 -29.88 21.21 13.01
C VAL A 155 -29.73 22.09 14.25
N MET A 156 -28.53 22.52 14.58
CA MET A 156 -28.28 23.38 15.76
C MET A 156 -28.74 24.83 15.57
N SER A 157 -28.93 25.28 14.34
CA SER A 157 -29.42 26.64 14.03
C SER A 157 -30.96 26.74 13.95
N ARG A 158 -31.69 25.69 14.17
CA ARG A 158 -33.17 25.64 14.25
C ARG A 158 -33.62 25.53 15.68
#